data_394fa80f774d3c6cd18e2a0101c4653b
#
_entry.id   394fa80f774d3c6cd18e2a0101c4653b
#
_cell.length_a   1.000
_cell.length_b   1.000
_cell.length_c   1.000
_cell.angle_alpha   90.00
_cell.angle_beta   90.00
_cell.angle_gamma   90.00
#
_symmetry.space_group_name_H-M   'P 1'
#
loop_
_entity.id
_entity.type
_entity.pdbx_description
1 polymer ?
#
loop_
_entity_poly.entity_id
_entity_poly.type
_entity_poly.pdbx_seq_one_letter_code
_entity_poly.pdbx_strand_id
1 'polypeptide(L)'
;MSDATLNATVRAEFGKGAARRLRRDHKVPAVMYGHGTDPVHLALPGHETLLALRIANALLSIVVDGEEQLALTKQVQRNPISGSIDHVDLVIVRRGEKVVVEVPVTIIGQAAPETVVMVDAQTVPLEVEATAIPESVDVSIEGLEAGSQVLAKDLQLPKGAAVFGDEELLVVNITHQISEEQLEAELAE
;
A
#
# COMPACT_ATOMS: atom_id res chain seq x y z
N MET A 1 12.61 -10.35 -6.72
CA MET A 1 11.17 -10.17 -6.50
C MET A 1 10.48 -11.46 -6.83
N SER A 2 9.75 -12.05 -5.92
CA SER A 2 9.02 -13.29 -6.16
C SER A 2 7.64 -12.91 -6.70
N ASP A 3 7.47 -12.97 -8.02
CA ASP A 3 6.16 -12.91 -8.63
C ASP A 3 5.38 -14.12 -8.14
N ALA A 4 4.40 -13.90 -7.26
CA ALA A 4 3.54 -14.97 -6.81
C ALA A 4 2.56 -15.31 -7.93
N THR A 5 2.60 -16.56 -8.38
CA THR A 5 1.66 -17.05 -9.40
C THR A 5 0.39 -17.54 -8.74
N LEU A 6 -0.76 -16.98 -9.12
CA LEU A 6 -2.08 -17.33 -8.60
C LEU A 6 -2.98 -17.86 -9.71
N ASN A 7 -3.57 -19.04 -9.49
CA ASN A 7 -4.54 -19.61 -10.41
C ASN A 7 -5.92 -19.02 -10.11
N ALA A 8 -6.46 -18.23 -11.03
CA ALA A 8 -7.74 -17.59 -10.91
C ALA A 8 -8.82 -18.28 -11.75
N THR A 9 -10.06 -18.21 -11.30
CA THR A 9 -11.23 -18.65 -12.07
C THR A 9 -12.14 -17.46 -12.35
N VAL A 10 -12.64 -17.35 -13.60
CA VAL A 10 -13.59 -16.29 -13.96
C VAL A 10 -14.92 -16.51 -13.24
N ARG A 11 -15.48 -15.43 -12.72
CA ARG A 11 -16.76 -15.46 -12.00
C ARG A 11 -17.92 -15.15 -12.96
N ALA A 12 -18.92 -16.02 -12.94
CA ALA A 12 -20.18 -15.79 -13.63
C ALA A 12 -21.28 -15.20 -12.73
N GLU A 13 -21.14 -15.37 -11.38
CA GLU A 13 -22.13 -14.88 -10.43
C GLU A 13 -21.64 -13.63 -9.71
N PHE A 14 -22.53 -12.63 -9.58
CA PHE A 14 -22.25 -11.34 -8.97
C PHE A 14 -23.12 -11.06 -7.75
N GLY A 15 -22.78 -10.00 -7.02
CA GLY A 15 -23.53 -9.48 -5.90
C GLY A 15 -23.14 -10.08 -4.55
N LYS A 16 -23.77 -9.54 -3.48
CA LYS A 16 -23.44 -9.82 -2.07
C LYS A 16 -23.50 -11.31 -1.71
N GLY A 17 -24.52 -12.02 -2.20
CA GLY A 17 -24.72 -13.44 -1.91
C GLY A 17 -23.63 -14.32 -2.52
N ALA A 18 -23.26 -14.07 -3.78
CA ALA A 18 -22.20 -14.80 -4.46
C ALA A 18 -20.83 -14.56 -3.82
N ALA A 19 -20.50 -13.31 -3.49
CA ALA A 19 -19.26 -12.97 -2.79
C ALA A 19 -19.16 -13.64 -1.40
N ARG A 20 -20.28 -13.74 -0.68
CA ARG A 20 -20.30 -14.47 0.62
C ARG A 20 -20.08 -15.96 0.46
N ARG A 21 -20.63 -16.58 -0.59
CA ARG A 21 -20.38 -18.03 -0.88
C ARG A 21 -18.92 -18.26 -1.18
N LEU A 22 -18.31 -17.47 -2.06
CA LEU A 22 -16.89 -17.58 -2.41
C LEU A 22 -15.98 -17.50 -1.18
N ARG A 23 -16.22 -16.52 -0.29
CA ARG A 23 -15.43 -16.39 0.94
C ARG A 23 -15.61 -17.56 1.89
N ARG A 24 -16.80 -18.18 1.94
CA ARG A 24 -17.04 -19.41 2.70
C ARG A 24 -16.25 -20.60 2.11
N ASP A 25 -16.08 -20.61 0.79
CA ASP A 25 -15.31 -21.63 0.07
C ASP A 25 -13.81 -21.31 0.02
N HIS A 26 -13.33 -20.43 0.93
CA HIS A 26 -11.94 -20.00 1.05
C HIS A 26 -11.38 -19.39 -0.24
N LYS A 27 -12.20 -18.72 -1.03
CA LYS A 27 -11.81 -17.97 -2.21
C LYS A 27 -12.01 -16.47 -1.97
N VAL A 28 -11.16 -15.66 -2.59
CA VAL A 28 -11.22 -14.20 -2.52
C VAL A 28 -11.78 -13.65 -3.83
N PRO A 29 -12.86 -12.87 -3.80
CA PRO A 29 -13.34 -12.16 -4.97
C PRO A 29 -12.35 -11.05 -5.33
N ALA A 30 -12.00 -10.98 -6.62
CA ALA A 30 -11.14 -9.94 -7.17
C ALA A 30 -11.70 -9.37 -8.47
N VAL A 31 -11.24 -8.18 -8.81
CA VAL A 31 -11.51 -7.54 -10.10
C VAL A 31 -10.18 -7.16 -10.71
N MET A 32 -9.98 -7.53 -11.97
CA MET A 32 -8.80 -7.21 -12.74
C MET A 32 -9.20 -6.31 -13.91
N TYR A 33 -8.56 -5.16 -14.05
CA TYR A 33 -8.83 -4.18 -15.08
C TYR A 33 -7.56 -3.45 -15.53
N GLY A 34 -7.61 -2.79 -16.68
CA GLY A 34 -6.48 -2.00 -17.19
C GLY A 34 -6.48 -1.95 -18.72
N HIS A 35 -5.66 -1.06 -19.29
CA HIS A 35 -5.46 -0.90 -20.75
C HIS A 35 -6.73 -0.76 -21.59
N GLY A 36 -7.84 -0.27 -21.00
CA GLY A 36 -9.12 -0.10 -21.71
C GLY A 36 -9.86 -1.41 -22.00
N THR A 37 -9.43 -2.52 -21.39
CA THR A 37 -10.18 -3.78 -21.46
C THR A 37 -11.33 -3.78 -20.44
N ASP A 38 -12.38 -4.53 -20.73
CA ASP A 38 -13.49 -4.70 -19.79
C ASP A 38 -12.99 -5.36 -18.49
N PRO A 39 -13.50 -4.92 -17.31
CA PRO A 39 -13.13 -5.50 -16.05
C PRO A 39 -13.47 -6.99 -15.97
N VAL A 40 -12.48 -7.81 -15.63
CA VAL A 40 -12.66 -9.26 -15.46
C VAL A 40 -12.84 -9.56 -13.97
N HIS A 41 -13.94 -10.18 -13.61
CA HIS A 41 -14.19 -10.60 -12.26
C HIS A 41 -13.64 -12.00 -12.00
N LEU A 42 -12.80 -12.12 -10.98
CA LEU A 42 -12.04 -13.32 -10.66
C LEU A 42 -12.37 -13.85 -9.27
N ALA A 43 -12.13 -15.13 -9.07
CA ALA A 43 -12.07 -15.76 -7.77
C ALA A 43 -10.66 -16.34 -7.59
N LEU A 44 -9.94 -15.80 -6.61
CA LEU A 44 -8.57 -16.18 -6.26
C LEU A 44 -8.55 -17.20 -5.13
N PRO A 45 -7.55 -18.09 -5.05
CA PRO A 45 -7.35 -19.00 -3.92
C PRO A 45 -6.98 -18.19 -2.67
N GLY A 46 -7.76 -18.31 -1.59
CA GLY A 46 -7.67 -17.42 -0.42
C GLY A 46 -6.34 -17.49 0.31
N HIS A 47 -5.81 -18.69 0.54
CA HIS A 47 -4.55 -18.87 1.28
C HIS A 47 -3.34 -18.33 0.51
N GLU A 48 -3.22 -18.67 -0.76
CA GLU A 48 -2.12 -18.21 -1.62
C GLU A 48 -2.18 -16.69 -1.79
N THR A 49 -3.39 -16.13 -2.01
CA THR A 49 -3.61 -14.69 -2.10
C THR A 49 -3.23 -13.98 -0.79
N LEU A 50 -3.55 -14.55 0.37
CA LEU A 50 -3.17 -13.96 1.66
C LEU A 50 -1.65 -13.89 1.83
N LEU A 51 -0.93 -14.92 1.41
CA LEU A 51 0.54 -14.95 1.46
C LEU A 51 1.16 -13.95 0.48
N ALA A 52 0.66 -13.89 -0.75
CA ALA A 52 1.14 -12.99 -1.79
C ALA A 52 0.95 -11.51 -1.41
N LEU A 53 -0.18 -11.19 -0.78
CA LEU A 53 -0.54 -9.82 -0.38
C LEU A 53 0.00 -9.39 1.00
N ARG A 54 0.98 -10.09 1.55
CA ARG A 54 1.74 -9.61 2.72
C ARG A 54 2.64 -8.44 2.36
N ILE A 55 3.14 -8.45 1.14
CA ILE A 55 3.96 -7.36 0.59
C ILE A 55 3.01 -6.32 -0.01
N ALA A 56 3.16 -5.07 0.37
CA ALA A 56 2.43 -3.96 -0.23
C ALA A 56 2.81 -3.85 -1.73
N ASN A 57 1.84 -3.51 -2.57
CA ASN A 57 2.05 -3.33 -4.01
C ASN A 57 2.68 -4.55 -4.71
N ALA A 58 2.33 -5.77 -4.26
CA ALA A 58 2.86 -6.99 -4.85
C ALA A 58 2.48 -7.11 -6.33
N LEU A 59 3.48 -7.41 -7.16
CA LEU A 59 3.27 -7.81 -8.55
C LEU A 59 2.91 -9.29 -8.57
N LEU A 60 1.76 -9.60 -9.15
CA LEU A 60 1.20 -10.95 -9.19
C LEU A 60 1.12 -11.45 -10.63
N SER A 61 1.44 -12.71 -10.84
CA SER A 61 1.17 -13.41 -12.06
C SER A 61 -0.15 -14.17 -11.93
N ILE A 62 -1.19 -13.70 -12.60
CA ILE A 62 -2.53 -14.27 -12.53
C ILE A 62 -2.75 -15.17 -13.75
N VAL A 63 -2.99 -16.45 -13.50
CA VAL A 63 -3.32 -17.42 -14.55
C VAL A 63 -4.84 -17.56 -14.64
N VAL A 64 -5.41 -17.14 -15.76
CA VAL A 64 -6.83 -17.24 -16.07
C VAL A 64 -7.00 -18.05 -17.34
N ASP A 65 -7.74 -19.15 -17.28
CA ASP A 65 -8.02 -20.04 -18.42
C ASP A 65 -6.76 -20.50 -19.20
N GLY A 66 -5.61 -20.55 -18.51
CA GLY A 66 -4.31 -20.95 -19.10
C GLY A 66 -3.49 -19.79 -19.66
N GLU A 67 -4.00 -18.57 -19.63
CA GLU A 67 -3.25 -17.36 -19.98
C GLU A 67 -2.69 -16.70 -18.71
N GLU A 68 -1.41 -16.34 -18.75
CA GLU A 68 -0.72 -15.67 -17.66
C GLU A 68 -0.72 -14.16 -17.91
N GLN A 69 -1.23 -13.39 -16.96
CA GLN A 69 -1.26 -11.94 -17.01
C GLN A 69 -0.62 -11.34 -15.76
N LEU A 70 0.25 -10.36 -15.96
CA LEU A 70 0.84 -9.60 -14.86
C LEU A 70 -0.16 -8.56 -14.36
N ALA A 71 -0.39 -8.57 -13.06
CA ALA A 71 -1.29 -7.64 -12.40
C ALA A 71 -0.66 -7.08 -11.13
N LEU A 72 -0.81 -5.78 -10.95
CA LEU A 72 -0.41 -5.08 -9.74
C LEU A 72 -1.60 -4.98 -8.80
N THR A 73 -1.36 -5.21 -7.53
CA THR A 73 -2.37 -4.99 -6.48
C THR A 73 -2.53 -3.50 -6.23
N LYS A 74 -3.71 -2.95 -6.51
CA LYS A 74 -4.04 -1.54 -6.27
C LYS A 74 -4.70 -1.33 -4.91
N GLN A 75 -5.66 -2.19 -4.56
CA GLN A 75 -6.37 -2.07 -3.29
C GLN A 75 -6.70 -3.45 -2.73
N VAL A 76 -6.50 -3.60 -1.43
CA VAL A 76 -6.87 -4.79 -0.67
C VAL A 76 -7.84 -4.42 0.43
N GLN A 77 -9.06 -4.92 0.35
CA GLN A 77 -10.04 -4.76 1.43
C GLN A 77 -9.91 -5.92 2.40
N ARG A 78 -9.54 -5.60 3.64
CA ARG A 78 -9.41 -6.60 4.72
C ARG A 78 -10.49 -6.40 5.75
N ASN A 79 -11.01 -7.50 6.25
CA ASN A 79 -11.92 -7.47 7.40
C ASN A 79 -11.11 -7.24 8.68
N PRO A 80 -11.36 -6.14 9.43
CA PRO A 80 -10.56 -5.81 10.61
C PRO A 80 -10.72 -6.80 11.77
N ILE A 81 -11.82 -7.54 11.82
CA ILE A 81 -12.13 -8.49 12.90
C ILE A 81 -11.50 -9.86 12.61
N SER A 82 -11.70 -10.38 11.40
CA SER A 82 -11.24 -11.73 11.02
C SER A 82 -9.84 -11.75 10.37
N GLY A 83 -9.32 -10.59 9.95
CA GLY A 83 -8.09 -10.48 9.17
C GLY A 83 -8.18 -11.05 7.75
N SER A 84 -9.34 -11.59 7.36
CA SER A 84 -9.56 -12.15 6.03
C SER A 84 -9.62 -11.06 4.96
N ILE A 85 -9.22 -11.41 3.74
CA ILE A 85 -9.33 -10.51 2.60
C ILE A 85 -10.75 -10.59 2.06
N ASP A 86 -11.43 -9.45 2.01
CA ASP A 86 -12.80 -9.33 1.51
C ASP A 86 -12.86 -9.08 0.00
N HIS A 87 -11.92 -8.30 -0.52
CA HIS A 87 -11.83 -7.98 -1.96
C HIS A 87 -10.41 -7.58 -2.34
N VAL A 88 -10.04 -7.81 -3.60
CA VAL A 88 -8.77 -7.37 -4.19
C VAL A 88 -9.03 -6.71 -5.53
N ASP A 89 -8.48 -5.51 -5.71
CA ASP A 89 -8.48 -4.79 -6.98
C ASP A 89 -7.10 -4.92 -7.63
N LEU A 90 -7.09 -5.42 -8.86
CA LEU A 90 -5.89 -5.70 -9.63
C LEU A 90 -5.85 -4.84 -10.88
N VAL A 91 -4.72 -4.22 -11.16
CA VAL A 91 -4.48 -3.48 -12.41
C VAL A 91 -3.54 -4.28 -13.28
N ILE A 92 -3.96 -4.55 -14.52
CA ILE A 92 -3.11 -5.21 -15.51
C ILE A 92 -1.95 -4.28 -15.82
N VAL A 93 -0.73 -4.81 -15.79
CA VAL A 93 0.50 -4.04 -16.07
C VAL A 93 1.37 -4.79 -17.07
N ARG A 94 2.14 -4.04 -17.83
CA ARG A 94 3.16 -4.58 -18.74
C ARG A 94 4.55 -4.36 -18.15
N ARG A 95 5.48 -5.24 -18.50
CA ARG A 95 6.88 -5.07 -18.09
C ARG A 95 7.43 -3.76 -18.66
N GLY A 96 8.08 -2.96 -17.81
CA GLY A 96 8.63 -1.66 -18.19
C GLY A 96 7.61 -0.51 -18.23
N GLU A 97 6.38 -0.75 -17.86
CA GLU A 97 5.36 0.31 -17.73
C GLU A 97 5.53 1.06 -16.42
N LYS A 98 5.38 2.37 -16.46
CA LYS A 98 5.35 3.21 -15.27
C LYS A 98 3.95 3.22 -14.67
N VAL A 99 3.88 3.00 -13.39
CA VAL A 99 2.63 2.95 -12.62
C VAL A 99 2.74 3.87 -11.41
N VAL A 100 1.59 4.43 -11.03
CA VAL A 100 1.49 5.22 -9.80
C VAL A 100 0.99 4.31 -8.69
N VAL A 101 1.81 4.17 -7.65
CA VAL A 101 1.52 3.31 -6.49
C VAL A 101 1.70 4.10 -5.19
N GLU A 102 0.91 3.75 -4.19
CA GLU A 102 1.06 4.28 -2.84
C GLU A 102 2.02 3.38 -2.06
N VAL A 103 3.21 3.91 -1.74
CA VAL A 103 4.24 3.15 -1.03
C VAL A 103 4.26 3.57 0.43
N PRO A 104 4.26 2.60 1.38
CA PRO A 104 4.31 2.91 2.80
C PRO A 104 5.65 3.52 3.19
N VAL A 105 5.59 4.44 4.15
CA VAL A 105 6.76 5.10 4.73
C VAL A 105 7.21 4.35 5.98
N THR A 106 8.51 4.06 6.06
CA THR A 106 9.14 3.48 7.24
C THR A 106 10.08 4.49 7.87
N ILE A 107 9.87 4.80 9.15
CA ILE A 107 10.71 5.73 9.88
C ILE A 107 11.93 4.99 10.43
N ILE A 108 13.11 5.53 10.18
CA ILE A 108 14.39 5.01 10.68
C ILE A 108 15.08 6.05 11.54
N GLY A 109 15.64 5.62 12.69
CA GLY A 109 16.37 6.46 13.63
C GLY A 109 15.53 6.91 14.82
N GLN A 110 16.12 7.78 15.64
CA GLN A 110 15.48 8.40 16.79
C GLN A 110 15.60 9.92 16.67
N ALA A 111 14.48 10.60 16.89
CA ALA A 111 14.48 12.05 16.99
C ALA A 111 15.16 12.51 18.28
N ALA A 112 15.43 13.82 18.41
CA ALA A 112 16.00 14.41 19.60
C ALA A 112 15.16 14.10 20.86
N PRO A 113 15.77 14.06 22.06
CA PRO A 113 15.01 13.89 23.30
C PRO A 113 13.97 15.01 23.46
N GLU A 114 12.88 14.72 24.16
CA GLU A 114 11.73 15.65 24.38
C GLU A 114 10.97 16.04 23.10
N THR A 115 11.01 15.18 22.07
CA THR A 115 10.24 15.38 20.83
C THR A 115 9.23 14.27 20.62
N VAL A 116 8.12 14.61 19.94
CA VAL A 116 7.11 13.67 19.48
C VAL A 116 7.12 13.66 17.95
N VAL A 117 7.22 12.46 17.38
CA VAL A 117 7.17 12.24 15.93
C VAL A 117 5.73 12.00 15.53
N MET A 118 5.19 12.87 14.71
CA MET A 118 3.86 12.73 14.11
C MET A 118 3.99 12.33 12.64
N VAL A 119 3.35 11.24 12.27
CA VAL A 119 3.31 10.77 10.87
C VAL A 119 2.02 11.27 10.25
N ASP A 120 2.11 12.27 9.39
CA ASP A 120 0.95 12.84 8.71
C ASP A 120 0.55 12.00 7.50
N ALA A 121 1.53 11.58 6.69
CA ALA A 121 1.30 10.69 5.57
C ALA A 121 1.96 9.32 5.80
N GLN A 122 1.15 8.27 5.93
CA GLN A 122 1.63 6.89 6.08
C GLN A 122 2.06 6.27 4.75
N THR A 123 1.56 6.80 3.63
CA THR A 123 1.88 6.38 2.27
C THR A 123 2.20 7.59 1.41
N VAL A 124 3.11 7.41 0.45
CA VAL A 124 3.46 8.44 -0.52
C VAL A 124 3.20 7.90 -1.93
N PRO A 125 2.50 8.67 -2.79
CA PRO A 125 2.28 8.27 -4.17
C PRO A 125 3.58 8.43 -4.97
N LEU A 126 4.05 7.33 -5.55
CA LEU A 126 5.26 7.28 -6.36
C LEU A 126 4.95 6.79 -7.78
N GLU A 127 5.54 7.43 -8.77
CA GLU A 127 5.60 6.91 -10.13
C GLU A 127 6.86 6.04 -10.26
N VAL A 128 6.66 4.74 -10.45
CA VAL A 128 7.73 3.75 -10.53
C VAL A 128 7.48 2.76 -11.66
N GLU A 129 8.54 2.11 -12.13
CA GLU A 129 8.39 0.98 -13.04
C GLU A 129 7.73 -0.20 -12.33
N ALA A 130 6.73 -0.84 -12.97
CA ALA A 130 5.94 -1.95 -12.40
C ALA A 130 6.80 -3.12 -11.90
N THR A 131 8.00 -3.29 -12.45
CA THR A 131 8.95 -4.34 -12.06
C THR A 131 9.89 -3.94 -10.93
N ALA A 132 9.94 -2.66 -10.55
CA ALA A 132 10.88 -2.12 -9.58
C ALA A 132 10.21 -1.33 -8.44
N ILE A 133 9.03 -1.76 -8.03
CA ILE A 133 8.28 -1.12 -6.94
C ILE A 133 8.97 -1.39 -5.60
N PRO A 134 9.33 -0.35 -4.82
CA PRO A 134 9.88 -0.55 -3.48
C PRO A 134 8.80 -1.02 -2.50
N GLU A 135 9.18 -1.84 -1.54
CA GLU A 135 8.28 -2.32 -0.48
C GLU A 135 7.94 -1.21 0.52
N SER A 136 8.91 -0.34 0.80
CA SER A 136 8.77 0.84 1.66
C SER A 136 9.74 1.94 1.25
N VAL A 137 9.47 3.15 1.68
CA VAL A 137 10.40 4.29 1.57
C VAL A 137 10.90 4.63 2.96
N ASP A 138 12.21 4.66 3.11
CA ASP A 138 12.86 4.92 4.38
C ASP A 138 13.00 6.42 4.62
N VAL A 139 12.55 6.87 5.79
CA VAL A 139 12.65 8.25 6.25
C VAL A 139 13.55 8.30 7.49
N SER A 140 14.72 8.92 7.36
CA SER A 140 15.60 9.11 8.52
C SER A 140 15.15 10.32 9.32
N ILE A 141 14.88 10.09 10.60
CA ILE A 141 14.57 11.15 11.58
C ILE A 141 15.71 11.36 12.58
N GLU A 142 16.88 10.76 12.34
CA GLU A 142 17.98 10.75 13.28
C GLU A 142 18.50 12.16 13.56
N GLY A 143 18.42 12.57 14.84
CA GLY A 143 18.92 13.86 15.32
C GLY A 143 18.10 15.07 14.89
N LEU A 144 16.91 14.89 14.31
CA LEU A 144 16.02 16.00 13.99
C LEU A 144 15.42 16.61 15.25
N GLU A 145 15.46 17.94 15.31
CA GLU A 145 14.91 18.72 16.43
C GLU A 145 13.42 19.00 16.25
N ALA A 146 12.78 19.43 17.36
CA ALA A 146 11.40 19.87 17.33
C ALA A 146 11.19 21.06 16.37
N GLY A 147 10.11 21.03 15.62
CA GLY A 147 9.82 21.98 14.54
C GLY A 147 10.35 21.55 13.18
N SER A 148 11.10 20.44 13.10
CA SER A 148 11.55 19.88 11.82
C SER A 148 10.40 19.20 11.10
N GLN A 149 10.34 19.40 9.78
CA GLN A 149 9.37 18.78 8.89
C GLN A 149 10.09 18.02 7.78
N VAL A 150 9.64 16.81 7.50
CA VAL A 150 10.15 16.02 6.38
C VAL A 150 9.07 15.99 5.30
N LEU A 151 9.41 16.48 4.12
CA LEU A 151 8.53 16.55 2.96
C LEU A 151 8.80 15.39 1.99
N ALA A 152 7.86 15.12 1.10
CA ALA A 152 7.99 14.05 0.11
C ALA A 152 9.22 14.20 -0.79
N LYS A 153 9.66 15.42 -1.09
CA LYS A 153 10.88 15.70 -1.85
C LYS A 153 12.19 15.30 -1.16
N ASP A 154 12.19 15.24 0.19
CA ASP A 154 13.36 14.94 1.00
C ASP A 154 13.58 13.42 1.20
N LEU A 155 12.68 12.61 0.66
CA LEU A 155 12.71 11.16 0.76
C LEU A 155 13.84 10.56 -0.08
N GLN A 156 14.50 9.53 0.47
CA GLN A 156 15.49 8.75 -0.27
C GLN A 156 14.79 7.74 -1.19
N LEU A 157 14.56 8.16 -2.44
CA LEU A 157 13.90 7.31 -3.41
C LEU A 157 14.90 6.37 -4.11
N PRO A 158 14.50 5.13 -4.42
CA PRO A 158 15.32 4.23 -5.24
C PRO A 158 15.41 4.74 -6.67
N LYS A 159 16.41 4.24 -7.41
CA LYS A 159 16.63 4.62 -8.81
C LYS A 159 15.41 4.31 -9.68
N GLY A 160 14.89 5.31 -10.36
CA GLY A 160 13.74 5.16 -11.26
C GLY A 160 12.38 5.43 -10.61
N ALA A 161 12.34 5.77 -9.31
CA ALA A 161 11.15 6.26 -8.63
C ALA A 161 11.12 7.79 -8.62
N ALA A 162 9.95 8.36 -8.84
CA ALA A 162 9.69 9.79 -8.72
C ALA A 162 8.42 10.01 -7.88
N VAL A 163 8.37 11.08 -7.12
CA VAL A 163 7.14 11.47 -6.41
C VAL A 163 6.09 11.85 -7.44
N PHE A 164 4.89 11.33 -7.28
CA PHE A 164 3.76 11.67 -8.15
C PHE A 164 2.83 12.64 -7.42
N GLY A 165 2.64 13.82 -7.98
CA GLY A 165 1.74 14.84 -7.45
C GLY A 165 2.47 15.90 -6.64
N ASP A 166 2.13 16.03 -5.36
CA ASP A 166 2.63 17.11 -4.51
C ASP A 166 3.96 16.74 -3.85
N GLU A 167 5.05 17.36 -4.30
CA GLU A 167 6.39 17.21 -3.72
C GLU A 167 6.51 17.86 -2.33
N GLU A 168 5.60 18.79 -2.00
CA GLU A 168 5.55 19.47 -0.69
C GLU A 168 4.64 18.72 0.31
N LEU A 169 4.16 17.52 -0.03
CA LEU A 169 3.38 16.69 0.88
C LEU A 169 4.18 16.47 2.18
N LEU A 170 3.57 16.86 3.30
CA LEU A 170 4.15 16.65 4.62
C LEU A 170 4.04 15.17 5.00
N VAL A 171 5.18 14.53 5.22
CA VAL A 171 5.27 13.11 5.56
C VAL A 171 5.43 12.92 7.06
N VAL A 172 6.41 13.61 7.65
CA VAL A 172 6.68 13.53 9.08
C VAL A 172 6.83 14.94 9.65
N ASN A 173 6.20 15.18 10.78
CA ASN A 173 6.33 16.39 11.57
C ASN A 173 6.85 16.05 12.96
N ILE A 174 7.85 16.79 13.42
CA ILE A 174 8.46 16.60 14.74
C ILE A 174 8.09 17.79 15.62
N THR A 175 7.37 17.52 16.70
CA THR A 175 6.90 18.56 17.63
C THR A 175 7.54 18.39 19.00
N HIS A 176 7.52 19.43 19.82
CA HIS A 176 7.91 19.32 21.23
C HIS A 176 6.91 18.42 21.97
N GLN A 177 7.44 17.57 22.85
CA GLN A 177 6.61 16.88 23.82
C GLN A 177 6.13 17.91 24.85
N ILE A 178 4.84 18.21 24.87
CA ILE A 178 4.25 19.04 25.91
C ILE A 178 4.19 18.20 27.18
N SER A 179 4.88 18.63 28.23
CA SER A 179 4.79 17.96 29.54
C SER A 179 3.42 18.21 30.19
N GLU A 180 2.96 17.26 31.02
CA GLU A 180 1.69 17.41 31.76
C GLU A 180 1.66 18.69 32.61
N GLU A 181 2.81 19.15 33.13
CA GLU A 181 2.96 20.39 33.87
C GLU A 181 2.68 21.65 33.00
N GLN A 182 3.03 21.59 31.71
CA GLN A 182 2.77 22.69 30.77
C GLN A 182 1.29 22.74 30.36
N LEU A 183 0.65 21.57 30.20
CA LEU A 183 -0.79 21.46 29.95
C LEU A 183 -1.62 21.97 31.13
N GLU A 184 -1.22 21.70 32.38
CA GLU A 184 -1.90 22.21 33.55
C GLU A 184 -1.72 23.72 33.72
N ALA A 185 -0.56 24.28 33.32
CA ALA A 185 -0.32 25.72 33.36
C ALA A 185 -1.14 26.47 32.32
N GLU A 186 -1.36 25.90 31.13
CA GLU A 186 -2.15 26.51 30.04
C GLU A 186 -3.66 26.42 30.29
N LEU A 187 -4.13 25.42 31.05
CA LEU A 187 -5.51 25.27 31.45
C LEU A 187 -5.89 26.10 32.69
N ALA A 188 -4.89 26.72 33.38
CA ALA A 188 -5.07 27.50 34.57
C ALA A 188 -5.14 29.04 34.31
N GLU A 189 -4.98 29.45 33.03
CA GLU A 189 -5.09 30.83 32.57
C GLU A 189 -6.45 31.07 31.86
#